data_cb2614a307fe3475b4db2db5f9aeaea3
#
_entry.id   cb2614a307fe3475b4db2db5f9aeaea3
#
_cell.length_a   1.000
_cell.length_b   1.000
_cell.length_c   1.000
_cell.angle_alpha   90.00
_cell.angle_beta   90.00
_cell.angle_gamma   90.00
#
_symmetry.space_group_name_H-M   'P 1'
#
loop_
_entity.id
_entity.type
_entity.pdbx_description
1 polymer ?
#
loop_
_entity_poly.entity_id
_entity_poly.type
_entity_poly.pdbx_seq_one_letter_code
_entity_poly.pdbx_strand_id
1 'polypeptide(L)'
;LTVICGNNGQGKTNLLEAIWLLTGGKSFRGGKDAELVRRGEPFALLKASTLRAQQEEQETEEPNRVRLTVGTPDSPRPGRTASVNGGAVKRAASLAGSFPAVVFDPGHLSLVKGAPEGRRKFLDAALCQLYPGYLASYRRYVRVLQQKNALLRHSANGQERPYAEKRTLLEVLNTELAAQGEALQQRRREYLELLAPRACANYAELSHGAERMSIRYAAQFA
;
A
#
# COMPACT_ATOMS: atom_id res chain seq x y z
N LEU A 1 -4.84 10.37 22.18
CA LEU A 1 -5.41 9.02 22.13
C LEU A 1 -6.94 9.13 22.00
N THR A 2 -7.52 8.46 20.99
CA THR A 2 -8.97 8.39 20.81
C THR A 2 -9.42 6.94 20.96
N VAL A 3 -10.43 6.70 21.79
CA VAL A 3 -11.01 5.37 22.03
C VAL A 3 -12.41 5.32 21.42
N ILE A 4 -12.68 4.30 20.58
CA ILE A 4 -13.98 4.10 19.93
C ILE A 4 -14.67 2.91 20.60
N CYS A 5 -15.73 3.18 21.38
CA CYS A 5 -16.48 2.20 22.12
C CYS A 5 -17.89 2.00 21.52
N GLY A 6 -18.50 0.84 21.81
CA GLY A 6 -19.86 0.52 21.40
C GLY A 6 -20.05 -1.00 21.23
N ASN A 7 -21.29 -1.45 21.06
CA ASN A 7 -21.66 -2.85 20.90
C ASN A 7 -21.11 -3.45 19.59
N ASN A 8 -21.07 -4.78 19.49
CA ASN A 8 -20.69 -5.46 18.26
C ASN A 8 -21.69 -5.14 17.13
N GLY A 9 -21.19 -5.10 15.90
CA GLY A 9 -22.02 -4.78 14.72
C GLY A 9 -22.25 -3.29 14.45
N GLN A 10 -21.82 -2.36 15.31
CA GLN A 10 -22.07 -0.92 15.15
C GLN A 10 -21.09 -0.19 14.21
N GLY A 11 -20.21 -0.92 13.52
CA GLY A 11 -19.36 -0.33 12.50
C GLY A 11 -18.04 0.24 12.99
N LYS A 12 -17.59 -0.04 14.23
CA LYS A 12 -16.28 0.43 14.75
C LYS A 12 -15.13 0.08 13.81
N THR A 13 -15.06 -1.17 13.37
CA THR A 13 -14.04 -1.63 12.42
C THR A 13 -14.20 -0.99 11.04
N ASN A 14 -15.42 -0.71 10.60
CA ASN A 14 -15.68 -0.01 9.35
C ASN A 14 -15.14 1.43 9.38
N LEU A 15 -15.18 2.10 10.53
CA LEU A 15 -14.57 3.41 10.67
C LEU A 15 -13.05 3.36 10.56
N LEU A 16 -12.40 2.39 11.20
CA LEU A 16 -10.95 2.17 11.05
C LEU A 16 -10.57 1.83 9.60
N GLU A 17 -11.38 1.01 8.95
CA GLU A 17 -11.21 0.68 7.54
C GLU A 17 -11.37 1.91 6.64
N ALA A 18 -12.35 2.77 6.91
CA ALA A 18 -12.55 4.01 6.18
C ALA A 18 -11.34 4.94 6.30
N ILE A 19 -10.77 5.10 7.50
CA ILE A 19 -9.53 5.86 7.73
C ILE A 19 -8.39 5.27 6.90
N TRP A 20 -8.20 3.96 6.96
CA TRP A 20 -7.16 3.29 6.17
C TRP A 20 -7.34 3.46 4.65
N LEU A 21 -8.57 3.37 4.14
CA LEU A 21 -8.86 3.52 2.72
C LEU A 21 -8.47 4.91 2.17
N LEU A 22 -8.50 5.96 3.00
CA LEU A 22 -8.06 7.30 2.65
C LEU A 22 -6.55 7.41 2.37
N THR A 23 -5.75 6.44 2.80
CA THR A 23 -4.34 6.32 2.39
C THR A 23 -4.16 5.96 0.91
N GLY A 24 -5.23 5.61 0.21
CA GLY A 24 -5.20 5.04 -1.14
C GLY A 24 -4.97 3.53 -1.18
N GLY A 25 -4.86 2.88 -0.02
CA GLY A 25 -4.69 1.43 0.14
C GLY A 25 -5.94 0.63 -0.20
N LYS A 26 -5.79 -0.69 -0.24
CA LYS A 26 -6.91 -1.63 -0.30
C LYS A 26 -7.41 -1.93 1.11
N SER A 27 -8.66 -2.44 1.23
CA SER A 27 -9.17 -2.94 2.50
C SER A 27 -8.18 -3.93 3.14
N PHE A 28 -7.89 -3.76 4.43
CA PHE A 28 -7.09 -4.71 5.20
C PHE A 28 -7.87 -5.98 5.55
N ARG A 29 -9.20 -5.92 5.48
CA ARG A 29 -10.07 -7.09 5.68
C ARG A 29 -10.19 -7.96 4.44
N GLY A 30 -9.68 -7.51 3.30
CA GLY A 30 -9.87 -8.15 1.99
C GLY A 30 -11.24 -7.83 1.40
N GLY A 31 -11.67 -8.59 0.41
CA GLY A 31 -12.95 -8.41 -0.26
C GLY A 31 -12.89 -7.47 -1.47
N LYS A 32 -14.04 -7.32 -2.12
CA LYS A 32 -14.22 -6.46 -3.30
C LYS A 32 -14.63 -5.05 -2.87
N ASP A 33 -14.29 -4.06 -3.67
CA ASP A 33 -14.67 -2.67 -3.40
C ASP A 33 -16.20 -2.47 -3.24
N ALA A 34 -17.00 -3.24 -3.95
CA ALA A 34 -18.45 -3.21 -3.82
C ALA A 34 -18.96 -3.56 -2.40
N GLU A 35 -18.21 -4.36 -1.65
CA GLU A 35 -18.54 -4.75 -0.27
C GLU A 35 -18.32 -3.62 0.74
N LEU A 36 -17.58 -2.56 0.35
CA LEU A 36 -17.39 -1.35 1.14
C LEU A 36 -18.60 -0.40 1.08
N VAL A 37 -19.51 -0.67 0.15
CA VAL A 37 -20.71 0.13 -0.05
C VAL A 37 -21.86 -0.50 0.71
N ARG A 38 -22.67 0.32 1.40
CA ARG A 38 -23.87 -0.15 2.09
C ARG A 38 -24.84 -0.78 1.08
N ARG A 39 -25.43 -1.91 1.44
CA ARG A 39 -26.42 -2.59 0.58
C ARG A 39 -27.57 -1.63 0.21
N GLY A 40 -27.89 -1.57 -1.08
CA GLY A 40 -28.90 -0.67 -1.64
C GLY A 40 -28.39 0.72 -2.00
N GLU A 41 -27.17 1.08 -1.62
CA GLU A 41 -26.59 2.37 -1.98
C GLU A 41 -25.70 2.25 -3.23
N PRO A 42 -25.64 3.27 -4.10
CA PRO A 42 -24.82 3.24 -5.31
C PRO A 42 -23.33 3.48 -5.04
N PHE A 43 -22.99 4.13 -3.93
CA PHE A 43 -21.60 4.44 -3.59
C PHE A 43 -21.41 4.68 -2.09
N ALA A 44 -20.17 4.56 -1.63
CA ALA A 44 -19.68 5.05 -0.34
C ALA A 44 -18.80 6.29 -0.55
N LEU A 45 -18.91 7.27 0.36
CA LEU A 45 -18.13 8.50 0.34
C LEU A 45 -17.37 8.66 1.65
N LEU A 46 -16.05 8.74 1.53
CA LEU A 46 -15.13 8.99 2.62
C LEU A 46 -14.51 10.38 2.47
N LYS A 47 -14.46 11.15 3.55
CA LYS A 47 -13.83 12.46 3.60
C LYS A 47 -12.99 12.57 4.86
N ALA A 48 -11.81 13.15 4.75
CA ALA A 48 -11.00 13.55 5.89
C ALA A 48 -10.44 14.96 5.68
N SER A 49 -10.26 15.65 6.79
CA SER A 49 -9.54 16.91 6.87
C SER A 49 -8.48 16.76 7.94
N THR A 50 -7.24 17.04 7.60
CA THR A 50 -6.10 16.94 8.53
C THR A 50 -5.37 18.27 8.61
N LEU A 51 -4.99 18.62 9.83
CA LEU A 51 -4.07 19.72 10.11
C LEU A 51 -2.69 19.13 10.42
N ARG A 52 -1.61 19.73 9.92
CA ARG A 52 -0.28 19.43 10.42
C ARG A 52 -0.16 19.99 11.84
N ALA A 53 0.35 19.20 12.77
CA ALA A 53 0.79 19.71 14.04
C ALA A 53 2.03 20.58 13.79
N GLN A 54 1.93 21.88 14.04
CA GLN A 54 3.05 22.81 13.88
C GLN A 54 4.07 22.61 14.99
N GLN A 55 5.34 22.56 14.61
CA GLN A 55 6.42 23.01 15.46
C GLN A 55 6.52 24.54 15.25
N GLU A 56 6.15 25.28 16.30
CA GLU A 56 6.36 26.70 16.54
C GLU A 56 6.33 27.69 15.34
N GLU A 57 5.39 28.66 15.42
CA GLU A 57 5.40 29.97 14.75
C GLU A 57 5.24 30.03 13.21
N GLN A 58 4.28 29.35 12.61
CA GLN A 58 3.83 29.73 11.24
C GLN A 58 2.31 29.75 11.11
N GLU A 59 1.85 30.72 10.31
CA GLU A 59 0.46 31.03 10.00
C GLU A 59 -0.40 29.80 9.69
N THR A 60 -1.69 29.89 9.98
CA THR A 60 -2.73 28.88 9.78
C THR A 60 -2.62 28.17 8.44
N GLU A 61 -1.99 27.01 8.39
CA GLU A 61 -2.01 26.17 7.20
C GLU A 61 -3.45 25.71 6.92
N GLU A 62 -3.86 25.84 5.65
CA GLU A 62 -5.14 25.29 5.21
C GLU A 62 -5.17 23.76 5.44
N PRO A 63 -6.31 23.23 5.94
CA PRO A 63 -6.42 21.81 6.20
C PRO A 63 -6.27 21.01 4.90
N ASN A 64 -5.45 19.97 4.93
CA ASN A 64 -5.37 19.02 3.83
C ASN A 64 -6.65 18.18 3.78
N ARG A 65 -7.41 18.30 2.69
CA ARG A 65 -8.71 17.66 2.49
C ARG A 65 -8.58 16.50 1.51
N VAL A 66 -8.88 15.29 1.98
CA VAL A 66 -8.85 14.09 1.16
C VAL A 66 -10.26 13.53 1.01
N ARG A 67 -10.62 13.15 -0.22
CA ARG A 67 -11.91 12.54 -0.54
C ARG A 67 -11.68 11.26 -1.35
N LEU A 68 -12.38 10.21 -0.97
CA LEU A 68 -12.45 8.94 -1.71
C LEU A 68 -13.92 8.56 -1.89
N THR A 69 -14.32 8.26 -3.11
CA THR A 69 -15.63 7.67 -3.42
C THR A 69 -15.40 6.27 -3.98
N VAL A 70 -16.18 5.33 -3.49
CA VAL A 70 -16.18 3.93 -3.94
C VAL A 70 -17.56 3.63 -4.52
N GLY A 71 -17.65 3.44 -5.82
CA GLY A 71 -18.91 3.12 -6.52
C GLY A 71 -19.06 1.63 -6.75
N THR A 72 -20.32 1.14 -6.66
CA THR A 72 -20.69 -0.21 -7.09
C THR A 72 -20.55 -0.37 -8.60
N PRO A 73 -20.53 -1.59 -9.16
CA PRO A 73 -20.52 -1.79 -10.62
C PRO A 73 -21.68 -1.09 -11.34
N ASP A 74 -22.83 -1.00 -10.70
CA ASP A 74 -24.07 -0.39 -11.24
C ASP A 74 -24.16 1.12 -10.98
N SER A 75 -23.16 1.69 -10.31
CA SER A 75 -23.08 3.13 -10.03
C SER A 75 -22.77 3.92 -11.32
N PRO A 76 -23.26 5.17 -11.47
CA PRO A 76 -22.85 6.06 -12.55
C PRO A 76 -21.34 6.28 -12.63
N ARG A 77 -20.61 6.04 -11.54
CA ARG A 77 -19.16 6.11 -11.46
C ARG A 77 -18.62 4.90 -10.72
N PRO A 78 -18.51 3.74 -11.40
CA PRO A 78 -18.04 2.52 -10.79
C PRO A 78 -16.56 2.61 -10.39
N GLY A 79 -16.19 1.87 -9.35
CA GLY A 79 -14.83 1.82 -8.84
C GLY A 79 -14.46 3.00 -7.95
N ARG A 80 -13.18 3.28 -7.84
CA ARG A 80 -12.67 4.31 -6.93
C ARG A 80 -12.32 5.60 -7.65
N THR A 81 -12.87 6.71 -7.16
CA THR A 81 -12.48 8.07 -7.56
C THR A 81 -12.01 8.84 -6.33
N ALA A 82 -11.04 9.72 -6.48
CA ALA A 82 -10.47 10.44 -5.36
C ALA A 82 -10.05 11.86 -5.71
N SER A 83 -9.99 12.74 -4.70
CA SER A 83 -9.47 14.09 -4.82
C SER A 83 -8.69 14.51 -3.58
N VAL A 84 -7.76 15.44 -3.78
CA VAL A 84 -6.96 16.08 -2.73
C VAL A 84 -7.12 17.59 -2.92
N ASN A 85 -7.55 18.30 -1.87
CA ASN A 85 -7.78 19.75 -1.88
C ASN A 85 -8.64 20.22 -3.05
N GLY A 86 -9.67 19.43 -3.39
CA GLY A 86 -10.57 19.70 -4.53
C GLY A 86 -10.07 19.22 -5.89
N GLY A 87 -8.77 19.00 -6.04
CA GLY A 87 -8.17 18.49 -7.27
C GLY A 87 -8.38 16.97 -7.44
N ALA A 88 -8.94 16.53 -8.57
CA ALA A 88 -9.11 15.12 -8.86
C ALA A 88 -7.76 14.43 -9.10
N VAL A 89 -7.56 13.24 -8.52
CA VAL A 89 -6.37 12.43 -8.77
C VAL A 89 -6.69 11.31 -9.76
N LYS A 90 -5.73 10.99 -10.63
CA LYS A 90 -5.92 10.01 -11.72
C LYS A 90 -6.34 8.61 -11.22
N ARG A 91 -5.93 8.21 -10.03
CA ARG A 91 -6.24 6.91 -9.40
C ARG A 91 -6.28 7.06 -7.89
N ALA A 92 -7.17 6.35 -7.21
CA ALA A 92 -7.28 6.37 -5.73
C ALA A 92 -5.95 6.08 -5.03
N ALA A 93 -5.13 5.17 -5.56
CA ALA A 93 -3.80 4.89 -4.98
C ALA A 93 -2.81 6.09 -5.10
N SER A 94 -3.15 7.15 -5.82
CA SER A 94 -2.38 8.40 -5.82
C SER A 94 -2.69 9.28 -4.61
N LEU A 95 -3.60 8.87 -3.72
CA LEU A 95 -3.76 9.43 -2.37
C LEU A 95 -2.57 9.09 -1.46
N ALA A 96 -1.74 8.10 -1.83
CA ALA A 96 -0.57 7.72 -1.04
C ALA A 96 0.31 8.94 -0.75
N GLY A 97 0.58 9.17 0.54
CA GLY A 97 1.32 10.35 1.02
C GLY A 97 0.46 11.58 1.33
N SER A 98 -0.76 11.69 0.80
CA SER A 98 -1.68 12.81 1.13
C SER A 98 -2.37 12.62 2.48
N PHE A 99 -2.56 11.38 2.91
CA PHE A 99 -3.14 11.01 4.19
C PHE A 99 -2.38 9.78 4.72
N PRO A 100 -1.19 9.97 5.31
CA PRO A 100 -0.41 8.85 5.83
C PRO A 100 -1.06 8.28 7.09
N ALA A 101 -1.22 6.97 7.13
CA ALA A 101 -1.73 6.25 8.28
C ALA A 101 -1.10 4.86 8.40
N VAL A 102 -1.05 4.35 9.62
CA VAL A 102 -0.66 2.97 9.91
C VAL A 102 -1.84 2.27 10.57
N VAL A 103 -2.15 1.07 10.10
CA VAL A 103 -3.16 0.22 10.72
C VAL A 103 -2.47 -0.98 11.36
N PHE A 104 -2.96 -1.36 12.54
CA PHE A 104 -2.62 -2.62 13.19
C PHE A 104 -3.91 -3.41 13.40
N ASP A 105 -3.94 -4.64 12.93
CA ASP A 105 -5.03 -5.59 13.13
C ASP A 105 -4.46 -6.96 13.53
N PRO A 106 -5.27 -7.86 14.09
CA PRO A 106 -4.79 -9.20 14.49
C PRO A 106 -4.14 -10.01 13.35
N GLY A 107 -4.51 -9.75 12.09
CA GLY A 107 -3.90 -10.38 10.91
C GLY A 107 -2.42 -10.03 10.73
N HIS A 108 -1.97 -8.89 11.26
CA HIS A 108 -0.57 -8.49 11.20
C HIS A 108 0.38 -9.36 12.04
N LEU A 109 -0.13 -10.18 12.96
CA LEU A 109 0.68 -11.23 13.62
C LEU A 109 1.27 -12.20 12.59
N SER A 110 0.64 -12.36 11.44
CA SER A 110 1.16 -13.14 10.32
C SER A 110 2.43 -12.53 9.68
N LEU A 111 2.75 -11.25 9.91
CA LEU A 111 3.99 -10.64 9.42
C LEU A 111 5.23 -11.35 9.97
N VAL A 112 5.18 -11.82 11.20
CA VAL A 112 6.28 -12.56 11.82
C VAL A 112 6.26 -14.04 11.38
N LYS A 113 5.11 -14.71 11.46
CA LYS A 113 4.96 -16.15 11.24
C LYS A 113 4.74 -16.53 9.77
N GLY A 114 4.23 -15.59 8.97
CA GLY A 114 3.79 -15.84 7.60
C GLY A 114 4.90 -15.74 6.55
N ALA A 115 4.49 -15.91 5.30
CA ALA A 115 5.37 -15.86 4.14
C ALA A 115 6.00 -14.47 3.91
N PRO A 116 7.16 -14.40 3.25
CA PRO A 116 7.86 -13.12 2.94
C PRO A 116 7.02 -12.11 2.16
N GLU A 117 6.00 -12.57 1.44
CA GLU A 117 5.12 -11.70 0.66
C GLU A 117 4.35 -10.70 1.54
N GLY A 118 3.85 -11.15 2.70
CA GLY A 118 3.18 -10.27 3.67
C GLY A 118 4.10 -9.15 4.15
N ARG A 119 5.35 -9.50 4.50
CA ARG A 119 6.36 -8.51 4.91
C ARG A 119 6.71 -7.51 3.82
N ARG A 120 6.85 -7.96 2.57
CA ARG A 120 7.07 -7.06 1.43
C ARG A 120 5.90 -6.12 1.23
N LYS A 121 4.66 -6.62 1.25
CA LYS A 121 3.45 -5.79 1.12
C LYS A 121 3.35 -4.73 2.21
N PHE A 122 3.71 -5.07 3.44
CA PHE A 122 3.74 -4.12 4.56
C PHE A 122 4.76 -2.99 4.31
N LEU A 123 5.99 -3.33 3.93
CA LEU A 123 7.02 -2.34 3.59
C LEU A 123 6.59 -1.47 2.39
N ASP A 124 6.10 -2.09 1.33
CA ASP A 124 5.68 -1.36 0.13
C ASP A 124 4.52 -0.40 0.42
N ALA A 125 3.59 -0.78 1.30
CA ALA A 125 2.51 0.10 1.72
C ALA A 125 3.01 1.33 2.49
N ALA A 126 3.99 1.16 3.38
CA ALA A 126 4.63 2.26 4.09
C ALA A 126 5.43 3.16 3.12
N LEU A 127 6.26 2.56 2.28
CA LEU A 127 7.10 3.28 1.32
C LEU A 127 6.30 4.08 0.29
N CYS A 128 5.15 3.55 -0.16
CA CYS A 128 4.23 4.28 -1.03
C CYS A 128 3.67 5.55 -0.39
N GLN A 129 3.53 5.57 0.93
CA GLN A 129 3.04 6.75 1.67
C GLN A 129 4.15 7.75 1.97
N LEU A 130 5.38 7.29 2.19
CA LEU A 130 6.50 8.12 2.63
C LEU A 130 7.30 8.73 1.48
N TYR A 131 7.44 8.01 0.36
CA TYR A 131 8.34 8.43 -0.72
C TYR A 131 7.58 8.71 -2.02
N PRO A 132 7.53 9.99 -2.45
CA PRO A 132 7.04 10.33 -3.78
C PRO A 132 7.83 9.54 -4.84
N GLY A 133 7.14 8.97 -5.80
CA GLY A 133 7.77 8.18 -6.86
C GLY A 133 7.90 6.67 -6.57
N TYR A 134 8.00 6.23 -5.33
CA TYR A 134 8.06 4.79 -5.01
C TYR A 134 6.86 4.02 -5.60
N LEU A 135 5.66 4.55 -5.46
CA LEU A 135 4.45 3.98 -6.06
C LEU A 135 4.53 3.84 -7.58
N ALA A 136 5.18 4.79 -8.27
CA ALA A 136 5.35 4.74 -9.72
C ALA A 136 6.30 3.60 -10.11
N SER A 137 7.47 3.49 -9.46
CA SER A 137 8.44 2.41 -9.67
C SER A 137 7.84 1.05 -9.32
N TYR A 138 7.12 0.96 -8.19
CA TYR A 138 6.43 -0.27 -7.78
C TYR A 138 5.40 -0.74 -8.82
N ARG A 139 4.57 0.17 -9.33
CA ARG A 139 3.60 -0.14 -10.38
C ARG A 139 4.26 -0.56 -11.68
N ARG A 140 5.37 0.09 -12.05
CA ARG A 140 6.13 -0.26 -13.24
C ARG A 140 6.72 -1.66 -13.10
N TYR A 141 7.35 -1.96 -11.97
CA TYR A 141 7.87 -3.30 -11.65
C TYR A 141 6.78 -4.38 -11.76
N VAL A 142 5.64 -4.19 -11.09
CA VAL A 142 4.54 -5.16 -11.11
C VAL A 142 4.01 -5.37 -12.53
N ARG A 143 3.86 -4.31 -13.33
CA ARG A 143 3.40 -4.40 -14.72
C ARG A 143 4.37 -5.21 -15.58
N VAL A 144 5.66 -4.90 -15.50
CA VAL A 144 6.69 -5.61 -16.29
C VAL A 144 6.79 -7.08 -15.86
N LEU A 145 6.67 -7.36 -14.56
CA LEU A 145 6.61 -8.73 -14.05
C LEU A 145 5.40 -9.50 -14.60
N GLN A 146 4.23 -8.86 -14.66
CA GLN A 146 3.03 -9.46 -15.25
C GLN A 146 3.22 -9.74 -16.75
N GLN A 147 3.81 -8.81 -17.49
CA GLN A 147 4.11 -9.00 -18.93
C GLN A 147 5.09 -10.16 -19.15
N LYS A 148 6.17 -10.22 -18.36
CA LYS A 148 7.13 -11.34 -18.40
C LYS A 148 6.45 -12.67 -18.12
N ASN A 149 5.64 -12.73 -17.06
CA ASN A 149 4.93 -13.96 -16.71
C ASN A 149 3.90 -14.37 -17.77
N ALA A 150 3.22 -13.41 -18.39
CA ALA A 150 2.31 -13.68 -19.50
C ALA A 150 3.08 -14.25 -20.71
N LEU A 151 4.20 -13.64 -21.09
CA LEU A 151 5.05 -14.13 -22.19
C LEU A 151 5.55 -15.55 -21.94
N LEU A 152 5.93 -15.88 -20.72
CA LEU A 152 6.37 -17.24 -20.35
C LEU A 152 5.22 -18.26 -20.39
N ARG A 153 4.02 -17.88 -19.93
CA ARG A 153 2.84 -18.78 -19.95
C ARG A 153 2.33 -19.06 -21.36
N HIS A 154 2.28 -18.07 -22.25
CA HIS A 154 1.84 -18.24 -23.64
C HIS A 154 2.73 -19.25 -24.38
N SER A 155 4.00 -19.30 -24.06
CA SER A 155 4.93 -20.28 -24.62
C SER A 155 4.64 -21.72 -24.14
N ALA A 156 4.13 -21.88 -22.92
CA ALA A 156 3.76 -23.20 -22.41
C ALA A 156 2.45 -23.73 -23.02
N ASN A 157 1.62 -22.85 -23.61
CA ASN A 157 0.32 -23.19 -24.21
C ASN A 157 0.36 -23.37 -25.71
N GLY A 158 1.54 -23.57 -26.34
CA GLY A 158 1.68 -23.89 -27.76
C GLY A 158 1.46 -22.71 -28.73
N GLN A 159 1.28 -21.49 -28.25
CA GLN A 159 1.30 -20.28 -29.08
C GLN A 159 2.75 -19.75 -29.15
N GLU A 160 3.55 -20.41 -29.97
CA GLU A 160 4.97 -20.08 -30.09
C GLU A 160 5.20 -18.86 -30.97
N ARG A 161 5.73 -17.78 -30.35
CA ARG A 161 6.46 -16.76 -31.10
C ARG A 161 7.82 -17.32 -31.54
N PRO A 162 8.41 -16.82 -32.63
CA PRO A 162 9.78 -17.17 -32.99
C PRO A 162 10.73 -17.00 -31.81
N TYR A 163 11.61 -17.99 -31.60
CA TYR A 163 12.52 -18.02 -30.42
C TYR A 163 13.34 -16.75 -30.30
N ALA A 164 13.85 -16.20 -31.40
CA ALA A 164 14.64 -14.98 -31.41
C ALA A 164 13.83 -13.76 -30.91
N GLU A 165 12.58 -13.60 -31.36
CA GLU A 165 11.70 -12.52 -30.93
C GLU A 165 11.39 -12.62 -29.43
N LYS A 166 11.07 -13.83 -28.97
CA LYS A 166 10.80 -14.10 -27.55
C LYS A 166 12.00 -13.78 -26.67
N ARG A 167 13.20 -14.18 -27.12
CA ARG A 167 14.44 -13.91 -26.39
C ARG A 167 14.70 -12.40 -26.27
N THR A 168 14.58 -11.65 -27.34
CA THR A 168 14.74 -10.19 -27.34
C THR A 168 13.74 -9.52 -26.39
N LEU A 169 12.47 -9.92 -26.41
CA LEU A 169 11.45 -9.40 -25.49
C LEU A 169 11.78 -9.72 -24.03
N LEU A 170 12.24 -10.92 -23.71
CA LEU A 170 12.66 -11.30 -22.37
C LEU A 170 13.87 -10.49 -21.89
N GLU A 171 14.85 -10.22 -22.76
CA GLU A 171 16.02 -9.39 -22.43
C GLU A 171 15.60 -7.97 -22.06
N VAL A 172 14.70 -7.35 -22.84
CA VAL A 172 14.17 -6.01 -22.54
C VAL A 172 13.39 -6.02 -21.22
N LEU A 173 12.50 -6.98 -21.02
CA LEU A 173 11.71 -7.09 -19.78
C LEU A 173 12.60 -7.37 -18.56
N ASN A 174 13.67 -8.16 -18.70
CA ASN A 174 14.62 -8.45 -17.63
C ASN A 174 15.43 -7.22 -17.23
N THR A 175 15.92 -6.45 -18.21
CA THR A 175 16.63 -5.20 -17.95
C THR A 175 15.77 -4.21 -17.18
N GLU A 176 14.52 -4.05 -17.60
CA GLU A 176 13.58 -3.16 -16.90
C GLU A 176 13.25 -3.67 -15.49
N LEU A 177 13.03 -4.98 -15.32
CA LEU A 177 12.78 -5.59 -14.00
C LEU A 177 13.97 -5.41 -13.06
N ALA A 178 15.20 -5.56 -13.55
CA ALA A 178 16.40 -5.37 -12.77
C ALA A 178 16.49 -3.92 -12.27
N ALA A 179 16.34 -2.94 -13.17
CA ALA A 179 16.41 -1.53 -12.83
C ALA A 179 15.36 -1.12 -11.79
N GLN A 180 14.09 -1.48 -12.02
CA GLN A 180 13.01 -1.17 -11.06
C GLN A 180 13.16 -1.96 -9.76
N GLY A 181 13.57 -3.22 -9.84
CA GLY A 181 13.81 -4.08 -8.69
C GLY A 181 14.91 -3.55 -7.78
N GLU A 182 16.01 -3.10 -8.33
CA GLU A 182 17.11 -2.47 -7.60
C GLU A 182 16.66 -1.21 -6.86
N ALA A 183 15.95 -0.31 -7.55
CA ALA A 183 15.41 0.90 -6.94
C ALA A 183 14.47 0.59 -5.77
N LEU A 184 13.59 -0.41 -5.90
CA LEU A 184 12.71 -0.84 -4.83
C LEU A 184 13.48 -1.46 -3.64
N GLN A 185 14.47 -2.30 -3.93
CA GLN A 185 15.30 -2.92 -2.89
C GLN A 185 16.12 -1.89 -2.12
N GLN A 186 16.68 -0.91 -2.81
CA GLN A 186 17.43 0.18 -2.17
C GLN A 186 16.55 0.95 -1.19
N ARG A 187 15.35 1.36 -1.61
CA ARG A 187 14.40 2.06 -0.72
C ARG A 187 13.95 1.22 0.47
N ARG A 188 13.76 -0.08 0.28
CA ARG A 188 13.42 -1.00 1.39
C ARG A 188 14.56 -1.12 2.39
N ARG A 189 15.83 -1.18 1.94
CA ARG A 189 17.00 -1.19 2.82
C ARG A 189 17.09 0.09 3.64
N GLU A 190 17.09 1.24 2.97
CA GLU A 190 17.14 2.56 3.62
C GLU A 190 16.06 2.72 4.69
N TYR A 191 14.83 2.32 4.36
CA TYR A 191 13.71 2.39 5.30
C TYR A 191 13.91 1.46 6.50
N LEU A 192 14.40 0.25 6.29
CA LEU A 192 14.65 -0.69 7.39
C LEU A 192 15.82 -0.25 8.28
N GLU A 193 16.84 0.41 7.74
CA GLU A 193 17.92 1.00 8.54
C GLU A 193 17.39 2.05 9.52
N LEU A 194 16.37 2.80 9.13
CA LEU A 194 15.70 3.77 10.01
C LEU A 194 14.69 3.12 10.96
N LEU A 195 13.96 2.10 10.50
CA LEU A 195 12.90 1.46 11.26
C LEU A 195 13.43 0.48 12.30
N ALA A 196 14.45 -0.34 11.96
CA ALA A 196 14.89 -1.45 12.78
C ALA A 196 15.36 -1.03 14.18
N PRO A 197 16.18 0.03 14.37
CA PRO A 197 16.57 0.44 15.71
C PRO A 197 15.39 0.82 16.61
N ARG A 198 14.41 1.55 16.05
CA ARG A 198 13.21 1.99 16.80
C ARG A 198 12.30 0.80 17.13
N ALA A 199 12.08 -0.10 16.16
CA ALA A 199 11.27 -1.30 16.39
C ALA A 199 11.92 -2.24 17.42
N CYS A 200 13.25 -2.43 17.39
CA CYS A 200 13.98 -3.22 18.35
C CYS A 200 13.94 -2.60 19.76
N ALA A 201 14.07 -1.28 19.88
CA ALA A 201 13.96 -0.59 21.16
C ALA A 201 12.56 -0.74 21.78
N ASN A 202 11.50 -0.47 20.99
CA ASN A 202 10.12 -0.65 21.44
C ASN A 202 9.82 -2.12 21.83
N TYR A 203 10.38 -3.08 21.10
CA TYR A 203 10.21 -4.50 21.42
C TYR A 203 10.91 -4.87 22.73
N ALA A 204 12.12 -4.36 22.95
CA ALA A 204 12.84 -4.57 24.20
C ALA A 204 12.07 -4.00 25.41
N GLU A 205 11.46 -2.84 25.26
CA GLU A 205 10.60 -2.23 26.29
C GLU A 205 9.36 -3.11 26.55
N LEU A 206 8.64 -3.55 25.50
CA LEU A 206 7.45 -4.40 25.63
C LEU A 206 7.75 -5.77 26.24
N SER A 207 8.92 -6.34 25.95
CA SER A 207 9.35 -7.62 26.52
C SER A 207 10.06 -7.49 27.87
N HIS A 208 10.15 -6.28 28.43
CA HIS A 208 10.94 -5.99 29.64
C HIS A 208 12.38 -6.51 29.54
N GLY A 209 12.98 -6.49 28.35
CA GLY A 209 14.33 -6.97 28.09
C GLY A 209 14.48 -8.49 28.03
N ALA A 210 13.40 -9.25 28.18
CA ALA A 210 13.43 -10.72 28.18
C ALA A 210 13.81 -11.31 26.82
N GLU A 211 13.52 -10.61 25.74
CA GLU A 211 13.78 -11.09 24.38
C GLU A 211 14.52 -10.03 23.54
N ARG A 212 15.33 -10.54 22.61
CA ARG A 212 16.03 -9.68 21.65
C ARG A 212 15.47 -9.87 20.24
N MET A 213 15.06 -8.81 19.60
CA MET A 213 14.63 -8.80 18.21
C MET A 213 15.72 -8.22 17.31
N SER A 214 15.86 -8.77 16.11
CA SER A 214 16.66 -8.16 15.03
C SER A 214 15.87 -8.16 13.74
N ILE A 215 16.00 -7.09 12.95
CA ILE A 215 15.37 -6.95 11.64
C ILE A 215 16.46 -6.70 10.62
N ARG A 216 16.49 -7.53 9.56
CA ARG A 216 17.45 -7.37 8.45
C ARG A 216 16.73 -7.53 7.12
N TYR A 217 17.18 -6.77 6.12
CA TYR A 217 16.74 -6.98 4.74
C TYR A 217 17.63 -8.04 4.10
N ALA A 218 17.04 -9.17 3.73
CA ALA A 218 17.72 -10.20 2.97
C ALA A 218 17.22 -10.14 1.52
N ALA A 219 18.04 -9.67 0.61
CA ALA A 219 17.81 -9.80 -0.82
C ALA A 219 18.22 -11.20 -1.27
N GLN A 220 17.42 -11.82 -2.12
CA GLN A 220 17.71 -13.17 -2.63
C GLN A 220 18.84 -13.16 -3.66
N PHE A 221 19.10 -11.98 -4.26
CA PHE A 221 20.18 -11.72 -5.20
C PHE A 221 20.78 -10.35 -4.83
N ALA A 222 22.00 -10.34 -4.38
CA ALA A 222 22.83 -9.16 -4.19
C ALA A 222 23.79 -9.04 -5.38
#